data_40326ae24498ac07b191d10fd15362d0
#
_entry.id   40326ae24498ac07b191d10fd15362d0
#
_cell.length_a   1.000
_cell.length_b   1.000
_cell.length_c   1.000
_cell.angle_alpha   90.00
_cell.angle_beta   90.00
_cell.angle_gamma   90.00
#
_symmetry.space_group_name_H-M   'P 1'
#
loop_
_entity.id
_entity.type
_entity.pdbx_description
1 polymer ?
#
loop_
_entity_poly.entity_id
_entity_poly.type
_entity_poly.pdbx_seq_one_letter_code
_entity_poly.pdbx_strand_id
1 'polypeptide(L)'
;MNHEFKGLVLAPVPRRLAYTGGTFFPPKPLMDAITHYDGMHGPVPGVDIIVGRDVAVTIDEPKARRDGYELEITSGGVTVRAQARPGAFYALMTLRQILRQAVTGHPESGDSPGVPCLRIIDWPDFENRGIMLDVSRDRVPTMETIHRLIDLWAELKINHVELYTEHTFAYRSHPTVWQNASPFTADEIRSLDRYCRSRHIELVPNQNSFGHMERWLAHPEYVDMAECPDGWVARDGVHRRPPFTLSPVVPATIQFLGGLYDELLPNFSSNQFNVGCDETFDLGQGRSAELCRTNGVGRVYLDFLKKVHGLTRERNHLMLYWGDIIMDHPELVSEVPDDAIALTWGYEADHPFAAQCEAFSAAGVKYYVCPGTSAWNSLGGRWENARKNIENAAENGLANGAIGMLTTEWGDNGHFQQYPVALPGIVYGAALSWSAAESRALSVSQVLSLHLFQDPTGHLADALLALGSATDSLGVQLHNSTIAAIMLIDPDYPYYRSRYAEFAAADFAACRTSIRNALQLALRAQPVADDGQLAVSEVAFTARLMLHACNLAEARLAGGPRETGELPAATRQQLAGELSPIIEEYRQLWSTRSRAGGLADSSGRLERLLATYRD
;
A
#
# COMPACT_ATOMS: atom_id res chain seq x y z
N MET A 1 -24.19 -18.93 34.38
CA MET A 1 -24.41 -19.04 32.92
C MET A 1 -23.05 -18.92 32.26
N ASN A 2 -22.57 -20.02 31.66
CA ASN A 2 -21.28 -19.97 30.92
C ASN A 2 -21.51 -19.16 29.65
N HIS A 3 -21.09 -17.92 29.63
CA HIS A 3 -20.94 -17.18 28.38
C HIS A 3 -19.74 -17.79 27.64
N GLU A 4 -20.01 -18.62 26.65
CA GLU A 4 -18.98 -19.01 25.67
C GLU A 4 -18.51 -17.74 24.96
N PHE A 5 -17.31 -17.28 25.30
CA PHE A 5 -16.63 -16.26 24.50
C PHE A 5 -16.45 -16.84 23.08
N LYS A 6 -17.12 -16.26 22.10
CA LYS A 6 -16.74 -16.45 20.71
C LYS A 6 -15.27 -16.05 20.62
N GLY A 7 -14.45 -16.81 19.90
CA GLY A 7 -13.00 -16.57 19.84
C GLY A 7 -12.65 -15.10 19.52
N LEU A 8 -11.59 -14.59 20.12
CA LEU A 8 -11.11 -13.23 19.88
C LEU A 8 -10.66 -13.10 18.41
N VAL A 9 -11.02 -12.00 17.79
CA VAL A 9 -10.51 -11.59 16.48
C VAL A 9 -9.29 -10.70 16.72
N LEU A 10 -8.12 -11.14 16.30
CA LEU A 10 -6.86 -10.42 16.46
C LEU A 10 -6.13 -10.36 15.11
N ALA A 11 -5.54 -9.23 14.80
CA ALA A 11 -4.77 -9.01 13.59
C ALA A 11 -3.46 -8.26 13.89
N PRO A 12 -2.32 -8.88 13.67
CA PRO A 12 -2.07 -10.28 13.27
C PRO A 12 -2.56 -11.32 14.28
N VAL A 13 -2.84 -12.54 13.80
CA VAL A 13 -3.21 -13.65 14.69
C VAL A 13 -1.99 -14.08 15.50
N PRO A 14 -2.08 -14.15 16.84
CA PRO A 14 -0.94 -14.55 17.65
C PRO A 14 -0.56 -16.02 17.42
N ARG A 15 0.73 -16.33 17.50
CA ARG A 15 1.25 -17.69 17.31
C ARG A 15 0.75 -18.67 18.36
N ARG A 16 0.67 -18.24 19.61
CA ARG A 16 0.17 -19.08 20.69
C ARG A 16 -0.80 -18.28 21.54
N LEU A 17 -2.02 -18.74 21.64
CA LEU A 17 -3.06 -18.17 22.50
C LEU A 17 -3.68 -19.31 23.31
N ALA A 18 -3.71 -19.17 24.64
CA ALA A 18 -4.34 -20.12 25.55
C ALA A 18 -5.24 -19.39 26.54
N TYR A 19 -6.49 -19.80 26.63
CA TYR A 19 -7.40 -19.35 27.67
C TYR A 19 -7.07 -20.06 28.98
N THR A 20 -6.89 -19.28 30.07
CA THR A 20 -6.49 -19.80 31.38
C THR A 20 -7.65 -19.95 32.35
N GLY A 21 -8.85 -19.59 31.92
CA GLY A 21 -10.07 -19.62 32.74
C GLY A 21 -10.22 -18.39 33.63
N GLY A 22 -11.45 -17.97 33.84
CA GLY A 22 -11.80 -16.75 34.56
C GLY A 22 -11.99 -15.53 33.65
N THR A 23 -12.37 -14.42 34.27
CA THR A 23 -12.65 -13.15 33.58
C THR A 23 -11.90 -12.01 34.26
N PHE A 24 -11.30 -11.16 33.48
CA PHE A 24 -10.72 -9.90 33.93
C PHE A 24 -11.67 -8.74 33.58
N PHE A 25 -11.92 -7.88 34.56
CA PHE A 25 -12.72 -6.68 34.39
C PHE A 25 -11.79 -5.47 34.34
N PRO A 26 -11.47 -4.93 33.15
CA PRO A 26 -10.50 -3.87 33.01
C PRO A 26 -10.99 -2.59 33.69
N PRO A 27 -10.18 -1.97 34.58
CA PRO A 27 -10.56 -0.71 35.20
C PRO A 27 -10.55 0.42 34.16
N LYS A 28 -11.43 1.43 34.33
CA LYS A 28 -11.55 2.56 33.40
C LYS A 28 -10.21 3.24 33.07
N PRO A 29 -9.30 3.51 34.05
CA PRO A 29 -7.99 4.10 33.72
C PRO A 29 -7.13 3.27 32.75
N LEU A 30 -7.23 1.94 32.78
CA LEU A 30 -6.59 1.07 31.81
C LEU A 30 -7.20 1.24 30.42
N MET A 31 -8.53 1.22 30.34
CA MET A 31 -9.27 1.38 29.08
C MET A 31 -8.93 2.71 28.40
N ASP A 32 -8.98 3.81 29.16
CA ASP A 32 -8.66 5.14 28.65
C ASP A 32 -7.20 5.22 28.16
N ALA A 33 -6.25 4.71 28.96
CA ALA A 33 -4.83 4.76 28.63
C ALA A 33 -4.48 3.92 27.39
N ILE A 34 -5.03 2.71 27.26
CA ILE A 34 -4.70 1.82 26.15
C ILE A 34 -5.32 2.30 24.81
N THR A 35 -6.51 2.90 24.86
CA THR A 35 -7.19 3.45 23.69
C THR A 35 -6.36 4.55 23.04
N HIS A 36 -5.73 5.40 23.84
CA HIS A 36 -4.93 6.55 23.39
C HIS A 36 -3.41 6.32 23.46
N TYR A 37 -2.96 5.08 23.68
CA TYR A 37 -1.54 4.77 23.79
C TYR A 37 -0.82 5.02 22.46
N ASP A 38 0.12 5.95 22.46
CA ASP A 38 0.86 6.42 21.28
C ASP A 38 2.32 5.95 21.20
N GLY A 39 2.73 5.05 22.10
CA GLY A 39 4.11 4.53 22.18
C GLY A 39 5.10 5.45 22.89
N MET A 40 4.74 6.70 23.19
CA MET A 40 5.70 7.68 23.71
C MET A 40 5.79 7.70 25.24
N HIS A 41 4.76 7.37 25.98
CA HIS A 41 4.69 7.82 27.36
C HIS A 41 4.24 6.80 28.40
N GLY A 42 5.11 6.59 29.38
CA GLY A 42 4.78 6.22 30.74
C GLY A 42 4.21 4.81 30.96
N PRO A 43 4.05 4.43 32.23
CA PRO A 43 3.40 3.17 32.59
C PRO A 43 1.92 3.22 32.20
N VAL A 44 1.44 2.18 31.57
CA VAL A 44 -0.01 1.98 31.33
C VAL A 44 -0.64 1.54 32.66
N PRO A 45 -1.61 2.29 33.22
CA PRO A 45 -2.22 1.95 34.49
C PRO A 45 -2.80 0.52 34.50
N GLY A 46 -2.44 -0.29 35.48
CA GLY A 46 -2.94 -1.66 35.59
C GLY A 46 -2.26 -2.68 34.68
N VAL A 47 -1.14 -2.32 34.04
CA VAL A 47 -0.30 -3.23 33.26
C VAL A 47 1.11 -3.24 33.84
N ASP A 48 1.58 -4.42 34.25
CA ASP A 48 2.98 -4.64 34.62
C ASP A 48 3.81 -4.90 33.35
N ILE A 49 4.69 -3.96 32.97
CA ILE A 49 5.55 -4.07 31.81
C ILE A 49 6.98 -4.37 32.25
N ILE A 50 7.45 -5.58 31.90
CA ILE A 50 8.80 -6.07 32.24
C ILE A 50 9.60 -6.18 30.95
N VAL A 51 10.58 -5.30 30.77
CA VAL A 51 11.41 -5.24 29.56
C VAL A 51 12.90 -5.33 29.94
N GLY A 52 13.63 -6.22 29.29
CA GLY A 52 15.07 -6.35 29.45
C GLY A 52 15.63 -7.55 28.70
N ARG A 53 16.90 -7.50 28.32
CA ARG A 53 17.56 -8.60 27.59
C ARG A 53 17.55 -9.92 28.34
N ASP A 54 17.54 -9.87 29.68
CA ASP A 54 17.54 -11.03 30.59
C ASP A 54 16.12 -11.49 30.94
N VAL A 55 15.07 -10.83 30.41
CA VAL A 55 13.69 -11.26 30.64
C VAL A 55 13.46 -12.56 29.90
N ALA A 56 13.08 -13.59 30.67
CA ALA A 56 12.73 -14.88 30.09
C ALA A 56 11.43 -14.76 29.30
N VAL A 57 11.51 -14.98 28.01
CA VAL A 57 10.37 -15.13 27.09
C VAL A 57 10.49 -16.47 26.38
N THR A 58 9.37 -17.19 26.28
CA THR A 58 9.35 -18.53 25.69
C THR A 58 9.26 -18.44 24.15
N ILE A 59 10.24 -17.77 23.52
CA ILE A 59 10.34 -17.59 22.09
C ILE A 59 11.55 -18.41 21.60
N ASP A 60 11.26 -19.44 20.80
CA ASP A 60 12.27 -20.39 20.32
C ASP A 60 13.16 -19.77 19.21
N GLU A 61 12.65 -18.77 18.48
CA GLU A 61 13.35 -18.10 17.38
C GLU A 61 14.17 -16.88 17.89
N PRO A 62 15.52 -16.97 17.95
CA PRO A 62 16.34 -15.90 18.53
C PRO A 62 16.24 -14.56 17.80
N LYS A 63 16.10 -14.56 16.46
CA LYS A 63 16.01 -13.35 15.65
C LYS A 63 14.72 -12.58 15.91
N ALA A 64 13.64 -13.29 16.22
CA ALA A 64 12.33 -12.70 16.47
C ALA A 64 12.17 -12.13 17.90
N ARG A 65 13.11 -12.36 18.81
CA ARG A 65 13.01 -11.95 20.23
C ARG A 65 12.95 -10.45 20.44
N ARG A 66 13.51 -9.65 19.55
CA ARG A 66 13.45 -8.18 19.64
C ARG A 66 12.00 -7.67 19.62
N ASP A 67 11.19 -8.22 18.73
CA ASP A 67 9.81 -7.80 18.50
C ASP A 67 8.79 -8.72 19.19
N GLY A 68 9.24 -9.88 19.68
CA GLY A 68 8.40 -10.85 20.33
C GLY A 68 8.05 -10.49 21.78
N TYR A 69 6.95 -11.06 22.29
CA TYR A 69 6.43 -10.76 23.62
C TYR A 69 5.63 -11.92 24.22
N GLU A 70 5.45 -11.86 25.53
CA GLU A 70 4.43 -12.59 26.28
C GLU A 70 3.43 -11.60 26.89
N LEU A 71 2.15 -11.87 26.71
CA LEU A 71 1.04 -11.12 27.31
C LEU A 71 0.20 -12.09 28.14
N GLU A 72 0.03 -11.78 29.44
CA GLU A 72 -0.78 -12.57 30.36
C GLU A 72 -1.87 -11.68 30.95
N ILE A 73 -3.12 -12.13 30.85
CA ILE A 73 -4.29 -11.51 31.45
C ILE A 73 -4.84 -12.48 32.51
N THR A 74 -4.83 -12.05 33.76
CA THR A 74 -5.40 -12.78 34.90
C THR A 74 -6.55 -12.00 35.52
N SER A 75 -7.32 -12.58 36.41
CA SER A 75 -8.34 -11.83 37.18
C SER A 75 -7.77 -10.70 38.04
N GLY A 76 -6.46 -10.73 38.33
CA GLY A 76 -5.77 -9.72 39.13
C GLY A 76 -5.12 -8.59 38.33
N GLY A 77 -4.98 -8.71 37.01
CA GLY A 77 -4.33 -7.70 36.18
C GLY A 77 -3.69 -8.25 34.91
N VAL A 78 -2.91 -7.39 34.25
CA VAL A 78 -2.25 -7.66 32.98
C VAL A 78 -0.73 -7.58 33.17
N THR A 79 0.01 -8.54 32.63
CA THR A 79 1.48 -8.55 32.62
C THR A 79 1.99 -8.70 31.19
N VAL A 80 2.94 -7.84 30.81
CA VAL A 80 3.69 -7.90 29.55
C VAL A 80 5.15 -8.20 29.83
N ARG A 81 5.73 -9.19 29.14
CA ARG A 81 7.17 -9.51 29.17
C ARG A 81 7.74 -9.43 27.77
N ALA A 82 8.83 -8.71 27.59
CA ALA A 82 9.53 -8.58 26.32
C ALA A 82 11.03 -8.37 26.50
N GLN A 83 11.85 -8.77 25.53
CA GLN A 83 13.30 -8.53 25.58
C GLN A 83 13.69 -7.11 25.14
N ALA A 84 12.82 -6.44 24.35
CA ALA A 84 13.02 -5.06 23.92
C ALA A 84 11.70 -4.28 23.89
N ARG A 85 11.82 -2.94 23.82
CA ARG A 85 10.66 -2.04 23.79
C ARG A 85 9.66 -2.31 22.66
N PRO A 86 10.10 -2.64 21.42
CA PRO A 86 9.16 -2.98 20.34
C PRO A 86 8.22 -4.13 20.73
N GLY A 87 8.74 -5.22 21.30
CA GLY A 87 7.91 -6.34 21.74
C GLY A 87 6.86 -5.94 22.79
N ALA A 88 7.23 -5.09 23.76
CA ALA A 88 6.26 -4.57 24.73
C ALA A 88 5.20 -3.67 24.05
N PHE A 89 5.59 -2.85 23.08
CA PHE A 89 4.65 -2.05 22.30
C PHE A 89 3.65 -2.94 21.55
N TYR A 90 4.12 -3.98 20.85
CA TYR A 90 3.24 -4.89 20.10
C TYR A 90 2.32 -5.70 21.02
N ALA A 91 2.76 -6.04 22.24
CA ALA A 91 1.89 -6.61 23.26
C ALA A 91 0.73 -5.67 23.65
N LEU A 92 1.02 -4.37 23.78
CA LEU A 92 0.00 -3.35 24.08
C LEU A 92 -0.96 -3.14 22.92
N MET A 93 -0.49 -3.24 21.66
CA MET A 93 -1.39 -3.21 20.49
C MET A 93 -2.34 -4.41 20.48
N THR A 94 -1.84 -5.60 20.82
CA THR A 94 -2.69 -6.80 20.97
C THR A 94 -3.67 -6.63 22.15
N LEU A 95 -3.24 -6.09 23.28
CA LEU A 95 -4.11 -5.79 24.42
C LEU A 95 -5.23 -4.79 24.02
N ARG A 96 -4.89 -3.75 23.26
CA ARG A 96 -5.88 -2.78 22.72
C ARG A 96 -6.98 -3.48 21.93
N GLN A 97 -6.61 -4.40 21.02
CA GLN A 97 -7.58 -5.16 20.23
C GLN A 97 -8.44 -6.06 21.11
N ILE A 98 -7.88 -6.71 22.14
CA ILE A 98 -8.63 -7.52 23.08
C ILE A 98 -9.65 -6.66 23.85
N LEU A 99 -9.21 -5.53 24.41
CA LEU A 99 -10.05 -4.66 25.24
C LEU A 99 -11.14 -3.97 24.41
N ARG A 100 -10.87 -3.62 23.14
CA ARG A 100 -11.87 -3.06 22.22
C ARG A 100 -13.04 -4.02 22.00
N GLN A 101 -12.80 -5.31 21.94
CA GLN A 101 -13.85 -6.32 21.81
C GLN A 101 -14.69 -6.48 23.08
N ALA A 102 -14.10 -6.23 24.25
CA ALA A 102 -14.85 -6.22 25.52
C ALA A 102 -15.89 -5.09 25.56
N VAL A 103 -15.53 -3.89 25.08
CA VAL A 103 -16.43 -2.72 25.06
C VAL A 103 -17.58 -2.89 24.06
N THR A 104 -17.31 -3.51 22.92
CA THR A 104 -18.32 -3.67 21.85
C THR A 104 -19.28 -4.84 22.08
N GLY A 105 -18.93 -5.78 22.97
CA GLY A 105 -19.70 -7.02 23.16
C GLY A 105 -21.03 -6.90 23.92
N HIS A 106 -21.21 -5.90 24.82
CA HIS A 106 -22.40 -5.83 25.69
C HIS A 106 -22.79 -4.40 26.09
N PRO A 107 -23.35 -3.59 25.18
CA PRO A 107 -23.77 -2.23 25.53
C PRO A 107 -25.00 -2.15 26.45
N GLU A 108 -25.78 -3.23 26.62
CA GLU A 108 -27.07 -3.21 27.29
C GLU A 108 -27.06 -3.72 28.74
N SER A 109 -26.00 -4.37 29.22
CA SER A 109 -26.06 -5.07 30.53
C SER A 109 -25.67 -4.23 31.75
N GLY A 110 -25.16 -3.01 31.57
CA GLY A 110 -24.76 -2.15 32.71
C GLY A 110 -23.58 -2.67 33.55
N ASP A 111 -23.12 -3.89 33.33
CA ASP A 111 -21.93 -4.46 33.92
C ASP A 111 -20.70 -4.11 33.07
N SER A 112 -19.57 -3.82 33.71
CA SER A 112 -18.31 -3.60 33.00
C SER A 112 -18.00 -4.83 32.15
N PRO A 113 -17.84 -4.71 30.82
CA PRO A 113 -17.58 -5.86 29.98
C PRO A 113 -16.22 -6.46 30.33
N GLY A 114 -16.23 -7.77 30.64
CA GLY A 114 -15.03 -8.51 30.99
C GLY A 114 -14.33 -9.07 29.74
N VAL A 115 -13.04 -9.32 29.86
CA VAL A 115 -12.26 -10.09 28.89
C VAL A 115 -11.83 -11.42 29.48
N PRO A 116 -11.65 -12.49 28.67
CA PRO A 116 -11.20 -13.78 29.19
C PRO A 116 -9.77 -13.68 29.72
N CYS A 117 -9.48 -14.36 30.82
CA CYS A 117 -8.11 -14.58 31.24
C CYS A 117 -7.42 -15.49 30.21
N LEU A 118 -6.22 -15.08 29.77
CA LEU A 118 -5.49 -15.74 28.71
C LEU A 118 -3.98 -15.51 28.80
N ARG A 119 -3.22 -16.31 28.07
CA ARG A 119 -1.79 -16.10 27.83
C ARG A 119 -1.52 -16.13 26.33
N ILE A 120 -0.78 -15.15 25.85
CA ILE A 120 -0.30 -15.04 24.47
C ILE A 120 1.23 -15.08 24.49
N ILE A 121 1.83 -15.83 23.55
CA ILE A 121 3.25 -15.80 23.22
C ILE A 121 3.33 -15.56 21.74
N ASP A 122 3.99 -14.47 21.32
CA ASP A 122 3.90 -14.01 19.94
C ASP A 122 5.21 -13.39 19.45
N TRP A 123 5.50 -13.56 18.14
CA TRP A 123 6.70 -13.04 17.48
C TRP A 123 6.52 -13.05 15.94
N PRO A 124 7.24 -12.17 15.20
CA PRO A 124 7.08 -12.06 13.76
C PRO A 124 7.82 -13.16 12.97
N ASP A 125 7.32 -13.45 11.75
CA ASP A 125 8.01 -14.23 10.73
C ASP A 125 9.07 -13.40 9.98
N PHE A 126 8.68 -12.21 9.53
CA PHE A 126 9.60 -11.29 8.85
C PHE A 126 10.18 -10.26 9.83
N GLU A 127 11.49 -10.03 9.72
CA GLU A 127 12.17 -8.97 10.50
C GLU A 127 11.65 -7.59 10.09
N ASN A 128 11.54 -7.34 8.77
CA ASN A 128 11.02 -6.11 8.20
C ASN A 128 9.62 -6.35 7.65
N ARG A 129 8.65 -5.60 8.17
CA ARG A 129 7.23 -5.71 7.84
C ARG A 129 6.77 -4.34 7.37
N GLY A 130 6.69 -4.17 6.06
CA GLY A 130 6.59 -2.85 5.45
C GLY A 130 5.26 -2.56 4.77
N ILE A 131 4.96 -1.27 4.71
CA ILE A 131 3.97 -0.68 3.81
C ILE A 131 4.65 0.43 3.04
N MET A 132 4.48 0.42 1.71
CA MET A 132 4.83 1.55 0.86
C MET A 132 3.55 2.20 0.36
N LEU A 133 3.43 3.50 0.57
CA LEU A 133 2.34 4.33 0.07
C LEU A 133 2.84 5.23 -1.06
N ASP A 134 2.21 5.13 -2.22
CA ASP A 134 2.48 6.04 -3.33
C ASP A 134 1.93 7.43 -3.04
N VAL A 135 2.83 8.42 -2.98
CA VAL A 135 2.49 9.84 -2.80
C VAL A 135 2.86 10.68 -4.02
N SER A 136 3.24 10.05 -5.13
CA SER A 136 3.71 10.72 -6.35
C SER A 136 2.73 10.64 -7.52
N ARG A 137 1.79 9.69 -7.51
CA ARG A 137 0.71 9.63 -8.51
C ARG A 137 -0.45 10.51 -8.04
N ASP A 138 -0.26 11.81 -8.18
CA ASP A 138 -1.21 12.91 -7.92
C ASP A 138 -1.61 13.10 -6.43
N ARG A 139 -1.82 12.05 -5.63
CA ARG A 139 -2.41 12.14 -4.29
C ARG A 139 -1.38 12.18 -3.17
N VAL A 140 -1.20 13.34 -2.55
CA VAL A 140 -0.40 13.51 -1.33
C VAL A 140 -1.34 13.62 -0.12
N PRO A 141 -1.26 12.77 0.90
CA PRO A 141 -2.11 12.85 2.08
C PRO A 141 -1.81 14.10 2.92
N THR A 142 -2.83 14.58 3.65
CA THR A 142 -2.60 15.58 4.70
C THR A 142 -1.80 14.97 5.86
N MET A 143 -1.19 15.81 6.70
CA MET A 143 -0.47 15.32 7.90
C MET A 143 -1.41 14.59 8.85
N GLU A 144 -2.66 15.00 8.95
CA GLU A 144 -3.67 14.30 9.76
C GLU A 144 -3.94 12.90 9.20
N THR A 145 -4.13 12.78 7.90
CA THR A 145 -4.38 11.48 7.25
C THR A 145 -3.20 10.54 7.43
N ILE A 146 -1.96 11.00 7.18
CA ILE A 146 -0.79 10.11 7.29
C ILE A 146 -0.53 9.69 8.74
N HIS A 147 -0.78 10.55 9.74
CA HIS A 147 -0.68 10.17 11.14
C HIS A 147 -1.68 9.05 11.49
N ARG A 148 -2.93 9.15 11.04
CA ARG A 148 -3.96 8.11 11.24
C ARG A 148 -3.56 6.78 10.59
N LEU A 149 -3.01 6.82 9.37
CA LEU A 149 -2.52 5.63 8.69
C LEU A 149 -1.36 4.98 9.46
N ILE A 150 -0.41 5.77 9.97
CA ILE A 150 0.70 5.28 10.78
C ILE A 150 0.20 4.64 12.09
N ASP A 151 -0.80 5.23 12.76
CA ASP A 151 -1.39 4.64 13.96
C ASP A 151 -2.03 3.29 13.68
N LEU A 152 -2.74 3.18 12.56
CA LEU A 152 -3.31 1.92 12.09
C LEU A 152 -2.21 0.88 11.80
N TRP A 153 -1.18 1.26 11.05
CA TRP A 153 -0.09 0.37 10.70
C TRP A 153 0.70 -0.09 11.93
N ALA A 154 0.88 0.78 12.90
CA ALA A 154 1.47 0.44 14.20
C ALA A 154 0.64 -0.59 14.96
N GLU A 155 -0.69 -0.45 14.99
CA GLU A 155 -1.59 -1.43 15.61
C GLU A 155 -1.53 -2.79 14.91
N LEU A 156 -1.29 -2.81 13.60
CA LEU A 156 -1.07 -4.01 12.79
C LEU A 156 0.38 -4.54 12.87
N LYS A 157 1.23 -3.98 13.74
CA LYS A 157 2.63 -4.39 14.00
C LYS A 157 3.57 -4.20 12.81
N ILE A 158 3.27 -3.27 11.93
CA ILE A 158 4.19 -2.79 10.88
C ILE A 158 5.35 -2.04 11.53
N ASN A 159 6.57 -2.23 10.99
CA ASN A 159 7.78 -1.58 11.49
C ASN A 159 8.62 -0.86 10.42
N HIS A 160 8.18 -0.85 9.16
CA HIS A 160 8.84 -0.21 8.03
C HIS A 160 7.80 0.53 7.19
N VAL A 161 8.00 1.81 6.91
CA VAL A 161 7.10 2.61 6.07
C VAL A 161 7.91 3.38 5.06
N GLU A 162 7.47 3.35 3.81
CA GLU A 162 8.00 4.16 2.72
C GLU A 162 6.91 5.06 2.14
N LEU A 163 7.26 6.30 1.83
CA LEU A 163 6.48 7.19 0.98
C LEU A 163 7.16 7.20 -0.39
N TYR A 164 6.57 6.51 -1.37
CA TYR A 164 7.13 6.42 -2.70
C TYR A 164 7.18 7.80 -3.35
N THR A 165 8.39 8.24 -3.68
CA THR A 165 8.65 9.61 -4.12
C THR A 165 9.33 9.64 -5.48
N GLU A 166 8.71 10.37 -6.41
CA GLU A 166 9.30 10.81 -7.67
C GLU A 166 9.67 12.30 -7.58
N HIS A 167 8.71 13.15 -7.21
CA HIS A 167 8.82 14.61 -7.19
C HIS A 167 8.12 15.27 -5.99
N THR A 168 7.54 14.51 -5.10
CA THR A 168 6.66 15.01 -4.02
C THR A 168 7.38 15.27 -2.69
N PHE A 169 8.68 15.53 -2.76
CA PHE A 169 9.44 16.17 -1.68
C PHE A 169 9.80 17.60 -2.10
N ALA A 170 9.72 18.56 -1.16
CA ALA A 170 9.95 19.97 -1.44
C ALA A 170 11.47 20.31 -1.51
N TYR A 171 12.14 19.84 -2.55
CA TYR A 171 13.54 20.16 -2.83
C TYR A 171 13.74 21.64 -3.01
N ARG A 172 14.56 22.27 -2.15
CA ARG A 172 14.78 23.74 -2.18
C ARG A 172 15.42 24.21 -3.48
N SER A 173 16.29 23.37 -4.05
CA SER A 173 17.00 23.68 -5.29
C SER A 173 16.15 23.44 -6.55
N HIS A 174 14.97 22.80 -6.44
CA HIS A 174 14.19 22.34 -7.58
C HIS A 174 12.69 22.66 -7.49
N PRO A 175 12.28 23.90 -7.17
CA PRO A 175 10.87 24.23 -6.95
C PRO A 175 9.97 24.03 -8.17
N THR A 176 10.50 24.16 -9.39
CA THR A 176 9.77 24.01 -10.64
C THR A 176 9.06 22.68 -10.73
N VAL A 177 9.66 21.60 -10.21
CA VAL A 177 9.16 20.23 -10.38
C VAL A 177 7.97 19.93 -9.47
N TRP A 178 7.96 20.46 -8.25
CA TRP A 178 6.98 20.10 -7.23
C TRP A 178 5.98 21.20 -6.84
N GLN A 179 6.15 22.43 -7.32
CA GLN A 179 5.34 23.59 -6.87
C GLN A 179 3.83 23.39 -6.95
N ASN A 180 3.34 22.53 -7.87
CA ASN A 180 1.91 22.23 -8.03
C ASN A 180 1.51 20.89 -7.41
N ALA A 181 2.44 20.14 -6.81
CA ALA A 181 2.18 18.79 -6.28
C ALA A 181 1.83 18.76 -4.79
N SER A 182 1.92 19.89 -4.08
CA SER A 182 1.75 19.95 -2.61
C SER A 182 2.61 18.93 -1.86
N PRO A 183 3.95 18.92 -2.06
CA PRO A 183 4.85 17.90 -1.57
C PRO A 183 4.98 17.92 -0.04
N PHE A 184 5.62 16.89 0.52
CA PHE A 184 6.10 16.95 1.90
C PHE A 184 7.32 17.87 2.00
N THR A 185 7.31 18.72 3.02
CA THR A 185 8.46 19.57 3.37
C THR A 185 9.46 18.82 4.25
N ALA A 186 10.69 19.29 4.32
CA ALA A 186 11.72 18.75 5.21
C ALA A 186 11.28 18.75 6.69
N ASP A 187 10.56 19.79 7.14
CA ASP A 187 10.05 19.88 8.51
C ASP A 187 8.94 18.84 8.78
N GLU A 188 8.05 18.63 7.82
CA GLU A 188 7.00 17.62 7.91
C GLU A 188 7.60 16.20 7.95
N ILE A 189 8.58 15.90 7.10
CA ILE A 189 9.28 14.60 7.12
C ILE A 189 9.97 14.37 8.46
N ARG A 190 10.70 15.38 9.00
CA ARG A 190 11.31 15.23 10.34
C ARG A 190 10.28 15.03 11.45
N SER A 191 9.12 15.65 11.33
CA SER A 191 8.02 15.43 12.28
C SER A 191 7.46 14.02 12.16
N LEU A 192 7.27 13.56 10.92
CA LEU A 192 6.76 12.22 10.62
C LEU A 192 7.75 11.13 11.05
N ASP A 193 9.05 11.32 10.84
CA ASP A 193 10.10 10.41 11.32
C ASP A 193 10.03 10.22 12.84
N ARG A 194 9.93 11.32 13.59
CA ARG A 194 9.75 11.23 15.06
C ARG A 194 8.46 10.51 15.45
N TYR A 195 7.37 10.76 14.72
CA TYR A 195 6.08 10.13 14.95
C TYR A 195 6.12 8.61 14.70
N CYS A 196 6.74 8.19 13.61
CA CYS A 196 6.97 6.78 13.29
C CYS A 196 7.83 6.09 14.35
N ARG A 197 8.96 6.70 14.74
CA ARG A 197 9.87 6.15 15.75
C ARG A 197 9.21 5.92 17.10
N SER A 198 8.31 6.80 17.51
CA SER A 198 7.56 6.61 18.76
C SER A 198 6.68 5.37 18.76
N ARG A 199 6.33 4.89 17.57
CA ARG A 199 5.53 3.68 17.31
C ARG A 199 6.37 2.48 16.87
N HIS A 200 7.69 2.57 17.01
CA HIS A 200 8.65 1.55 16.58
C HIS A 200 8.58 1.25 15.06
N ILE A 201 8.19 2.24 14.28
CA ILE A 201 8.22 2.22 12.81
C ILE A 201 9.45 2.99 12.33
N GLU A 202 10.19 2.42 11.39
CA GLU A 202 11.24 3.08 10.63
C GLU A 202 10.61 3.74 9.39
N LEU A 203 10.71 5.07 9.29
CA LEU A 203 10.35 5.79 8.08
C LEU A 203 11.57 5.77 7.15
N VAL A 204 11.51 4.97 6.09
CA VAL A 204 12.61 4.78 5.15
C VAL A 204 12.47 5.79 4.00
N PRO A 205 13.50 6.60 3.71
CA PRO A 205 13.48 7.49 2.56
C PRO A 205 13.35 6.69 1.26
N ASN A 206 12.61 7.29 0.31
CA ASN A 206 12.38 6.73 -1.02
C ASN A 206 12.50 7.87 -2.05
N GLN A 207 13.29 7.68 -3.12
CA GLN A 207 13.41 8.61 -4.23
C GLN A 207 13.82 7.85 -5.48
N ASN A 208 12.96 7.87 -6.49
CA ASN A 208 13.33 7.30 -7.79
C ASN A 208 14.56 7.98 -8.39
N SER A 209 15.44 7.16 -8.93
CA SER A 209 16.79 7.59 -9.33
C SER A 209 17.22 7.11 -10.72
N PHE A 210 16.33 6.47 -11.50
CA PHE A 210 16.65 6.02 -12.85
C PHE A 210 15.43 6.12 -13.78
N GLY A 211 14.46 5.17 -13.72
CA GLY A 211 13.14 5.29 -14.34
C GLY A 211 12.23 6.24 -13.55
N HIS A 212 11.01 6.45 -14.00
CA HIS A 212 9.99 7.28 -13.35
C HIS A 212 10.40 8.74 -13.08
N MET A 213 11.20 9.31 -13.97
CA MET A 213 11.68 10.69 -13.87
C MET A 213 10.93 11.66 -14.80
N GLU A 214 9.79 11.26 -15.37
CA GLU A 214 9.03 12.07 -16.33
C GLU A 214 8.59 13.42 -15.76
N ARG A 215 8.26 13.52 -14.46
CA ARG A 215 7.91 14.79 -13.81
C ARG A 215 9.08 15.76 -13.74
N TRP A 216 10.31 15.25 -13.71
CA TRP A 216 11.54 16.03 -13.79
C TRP A 216 11.88 16.36 -15.24
N LEU A 217 11.94 15.35 -16.09
CA LEU A 217 12.42 15.44 -17.46
C LEU A 217 11.47 16.18 -18.41
N ALA A 218 10.23 16.45 -17.96
CA ALA A 218 9.29 17.34 -18.65
C ALA A 218 9.75 18.82 -18.66
N HIS A 219 10.66 19.20 -17.76
CA HIS A 219 11.14 20.58 -17.64
C HIS A 219 12.46 20.79 -18.39
N PRO A 220 12.62 21.95 -19.09
CA PRO A 220 13.82 22.24 -19.88
C PRO A 220 15.14 22.17 -19.09
N GLU A 221 15.09 22.45 -17.77
CA GLU A 221 16.28 22.42 -16.92
C GLU A 221 16.87 21.00 -16.74
N TYR A 222 16.06 19.95 -16.95
CA TYR A 222 16.47 18.55 -16.71
C TYR A 222 16.49 17.68 -17.96
N VAL A 223 15.89 18.12 -19.08
CA VAL A 223 15.74 17.32 -20.29
C VAL A 223 17.07 16.85 -20.88
N ASP A 224 18.15 17.60 -20.66
CA ASP A 224 19.48 17.21 -21.11
C ASP A 224 20.05 15.97 -20.41
N MET A 225 19.47 15.60 -19.26
CA MET A 225 19.80 14.37 -18.54
C MET A 225 18.96 13.16 -18.97
N ALA A 226 17.96 13.37 -19.83
CA ALA A 226 17.11 12.29 -20.32
C ALA A 226 17.86 11.32 -21.23
N GLU A 227 17.51 10.04 -21.14
CA GLU A 227 17.95 9.01 -22.10
C GLU A 227 17.45 9.34 -23.51
N CYS A 228 16.16 9.68 -23.63
CA CYS A 228 15.47 10.03 -24.87
C CYS A 228 14.86 11.45 -24.80
N PRO A 229 15.64 12.54 -24.99
CA PRO A 229 15.14 13.92 -24.82
C PRO A 229 13.92 14.27 -25.67
N ASP A 230 13.81 13.68 -26.86
CA ASP A 230 12.69 13.91 -27.80
C ASP A 230 11.49 12.99 -27.56
N GLY A 231 11.53 12.15 -26.53
CA GLY A 231 10.56 11.11 -26.24
C GLY A 231 11.03 9.73 -26.69
N TRP A 232 10.25 8.70 -26.39
CA TRP A 232 10.63 7.30 -26.51
C TRP A 232 9.48 6.44 -27.06
N VAL A 233 9.79 5.25 -27.56
CA VAL A 233 8.79 4.32 -28.10
C VAL A 233 8.48 3.26 -27.04
N ALA A 234 7.23 3.22 -26.59
CA ALA A 234 6.77 2.22 -25.63
C ALA A 234 6.63 0.83 -26.31
N ARG A 235 6.49 -0.23 -25.48
CA ARG A 235 6.35 -1.62 -25.96
C ARG A 235 5.18 -1.83 -26.94
N ASP A 236 4.15 -1.00 -26.85
CA ASP A 236 3.01 -0.98 -27.77
C ASP A 236 3.27 -0.26 -29.11
N GLY A 237 4.49 0.22 -29.32
CA GLY A 237 4.90 0.96 -30.52
C GLY A 237 4.48 2.44 -30.52
N VAL A 238 3.85 2.93 -29.47
CA VAL A 238 3.42 4.33 -29.36
C VAL A 238 4.58 5.21 -28.87
N HIS A 239 4.79 6.31 -29.58
CA HIS A 239 5.77 7.33 -29.14
C HIS A 239 5.18 8.11 -27.96
N ARG A 240 5.94 8.18 -26.87
CA ARG A 240 5.54 8.81 -25.61
C ARG A 240 6.41 10.01 -25.26
N ARG A 241 5.78 10.98 -24.61
CA ARG A 241 6.39 12.14 -23.96
C ARG A 241 5.70 12.38 -22.61
N PRO A 242 6.37 12.99 -21.62
CA PRO A 242 7.78 13.39 -21.60
C PRO A 242 8.76 12.19 -21.61
N PRO A 243 10.10 12.46 -21.67
CA PRO A 243 11.14 11.45 -21.41
C PRO A 243 10.91 10.75 -20.06
N PHE A 244 11.36 9.50 -19.92
CA PHE A 244 11.03 8.69 -18.75
C PHE A 244 12.24 8.36 -17.86
N THR A 245 13.38 8.02 -18.48
CA THR A 245 14.57 7.52 -17.79
C THR A 245 15.72 8.54 -17.85
N LEU A 246 16.47 8.68 -16.75
CA LEU A 246 17.73 9.41 -16.74
C LEU A 246 18.79 8.68 -17.59
N SER A 247 19.67 9.42 -18.26
CA SER A 247 20.70 8.79 -19.08
C SER A 247 21.91 8.36 -18.25
N PRO A 248 22.34 7.06 -18.33
CA PRO A 248 23.48 6.53 -17.59
C PRO A 248 24.82 7.04 -18.13
N VAL A 249 24.83 7.64 -19.33
CA VAL A 249 26.04 8.14 -20.01
C VAL A 249 26.22 9.65 -19.85
N VAL A 250 25.27 10.37 -19.29
CA VAL A 250 25.39 11.81 -19.00
C VAL A 250 25.99 12.00 -17.60
N PRO A 251 27.21 12.57 -17.47
CA PRO A 251 27.84 12.71 -16.15
C PRO A 251 27.06 13.56 -15.15
N ALA A 252 26.31 14.56 -15.64
CA ALA A 252 25.48 15.42 -14.80
C ALA A 252 24.40 14.66 -14.02
N THR A 253 23.95 13.51 -14.51
CA THR A 253 22.93 12.68 -13.85
C THR A 253 23.32 12.27 -12.43
N ILE A 254 24.57 11.79 -12.26
CA ILE A 254 25.06 11.34 -10.93
C ILE A 254 25.21 12.54 -9.98
N GLN A 255 25.66 13.69 -10.48
CA GLN A 255 25.76 14.91 -9.66
C GLN A 255 24.37 15.40 -9.23
N PHE A 256 23.40 15.38 -10.14
CA PHE A 256 22.01 15.73 -9.86
C PHE A 256 21.42 14.82 -8.76
N LEU A 257 21.55 13.48 -8.89
CA LEU A 257 21.08 12.53 -7.88
C LEU A 257 21.76 12.75 -6.53
N GLY A 258 23.07 13.01 -6.52
CA GLY A 258 23.80 13.35 -5.30
C GLY A 258 23.23 14.58 -4.59
N GLY A 259 22.87 15.62 -5.35
CA GLY A 259 22.22 16.82 -4.82
C GLY A 259 20.84 16.54 -4.21
N LEU A 260 20.02 15.68 -4.84
CA LEU A 260 18.73 15.27 -4.27
C LEU A 260 18.92 14.52 -2.95
N TYR A 261 19.88 13.61 -2.88
CA TYR A 261 20.15 12.83 -1.67
C TYR A 261 20.65 13.71 -0.52
N ASP A 262 21.46 14.72 -0.81
CA ASP A 262 21.95 15.69 0.18
C ASP A 262 20.82 16.54 0.80
N GLU A 263 19.73 16.80 0.05
CA GLU A 263 18.55 17.50 0.58
C GLU A 263 17.56 16.55 1.29
N LEU A 264 17.37 15.34 0.79
CA LEU A 264 16.36 14.40 1.27
C LEU A 264 16.79 13.68 2.56
N LEU A 265 17.94 12.99 2.51
CA LEU A 265 18.36 12.02 3.52
C LEU A 265 18.54 12.59 4.93
N PRO A 266 19.03 13.82 5.15
CA PRO A 266 19.17 14.40 6.49
C PRO A 266 17.86 14.56 7.27
N ASN A 267 16.71 14.35 6.64
CA ASN A 267 15.40 14.50 7.28
C ASN A 267 14.86 13.18 7.87
N PHE A 268 15.58 12.08 7.70
CA PHE A 268 15.22 10.75 8.18
C PHE A 268 16.25 10.24 9.19
N SER A 269 15.79 9.42 10.11
CA SER A 269 16.68 8.71 11.05
C SER A 269 17.06 7.31 10.57
N SER A 270 16.40 6.81 9.52
CA SER A 270 16.73 5.54 8.88
C SER A 270 18.10 5.61 8.19
N ASN A 271 18.82 4.51 8.23
CA ASN A 271 20.01 4.32 7.41
C ASN A 271 19.74 3.47 6.15
N GLN A 272 18.49 3.08 5.92
CA GLN A 272 18.03 2.47 4.68
C GLN A 272 17.58 3.55 3.71
N PHE A 273 17.66 3.30 2.41
CA PHE A 273 17.19 4.23 1.38
C PHE A 273 16.79 3.46 0.11
N ASN A 274 15.51 3.56 -0.27
CA ASN A 274 15.02 3.00 -1.52
C ASN A 274 15.25 4.01 -2.67
N VAL A 275 16.09 3.61 -3.62
CA VAL A 275 16.46 4.42 -4.78
C VAL A 275 15.59 4.17 -6.02
N GLY A 276 14.59 3.29 -5.93
CA GLY A 276 13.75 2.90 -7.07
C GLY A 276 14.53 2.11 -8.11
N CYS A 277 14.80 2.73 -9.25
CA CYS A 277 15.56 2.19 -10.39
C CYS A 277 14.82 1.09 -11.19
N ASP A 278 13.50 1.00 -11.04
CA ASP A 278 12.63 0.11 -11.79
C ASP A 278 12.28 0.65 -13.18
N GLU A 279 11.72 -0.22 -14.01
CA GLU A 279 11.02 0.10 -15.27
C GLU A 279 11.75 1.07 -16.21
N THR A 280 13.02 0.91 -16.43
CA THR A 280 13.82 1.74 -17.35
C THR A 280 13.47 1.48 -18.82
N PHE A 281 12.20 1.75 -19.21
CA PHE A 281 11.60 1.34 -20.48
C PHE A 281 12.29 1.88 -21.73
N ASP A 282 12.89 3.06 -21.66
CA ASP A 282 13.57 3.73 -22.77
C ASP A 282 15.09 3.59 -22.75
N LEU A 283 15.66 2.84 -21.80
CA LEU A 283 17.10 2.58 -21.73
C LEU A 283 17.59 1.87 -23.01
N GLY A 284 18.58 2.45 -23.65
CA GLY A 284 19.14 1.95 -24.91
C GLY A 284 18.39 2.40 -26.17
N GLN A 285 17.35 3.23 -26.05
CA GLN A 285 16.69 3.82 -27.22
C GLN A 285 17.29 5.16 -27.65
N GLY A 286 18.03 5.84 -26.75
CA GLY A 286 18.54 7.17 -26.98
C GLY A 286 20.06 7.27 -26.82
N ARG A 287 20.51 8.09 -25.85
CA ARG A 287 21.94 8.43 -25.64
C ARG A 287 22.80 7.21 -25.33
N SER A 288 22.27 6.21 -24.66
CA SER A 288 22.98 4.96 -24.32
C SER A 288 22.87 3.85 -25.38
N ALA A 289 22.21 4.11 -26.51
CA ALA A 289 21.90 3.08 -27.51
C ALA A 289 23.15 2.29 -27.98
N GLU A 290 24.25 2.97 -28.30
CA GLU A 290 25.48 2.33 -28.74
C GLU A 290 26.16 1.52 -27.61
N LEU A 291 26.12 2.03 -26.38
CA LEU A 291 26.65 1.35 -25.21
C LEU A 291 25.84 0.08 -24.90
N CYS A 292 24.52 0.17 -24.96
CA CYS A 292 23.61 -0.97 -24.78
C CYS A 292 23.75 -2.03 -25.89
N ARG A 293 23.96 -1.59 -27.14
CA ARG A 293 24.21 -2.50 -28.26
C ARG A 293 25.52 -3.28 -28.09
N THR A 294 26.53 -2.64 -27.48
CA THR A 294 27.89 -3.25 -27.32
C THR A 294 27.94 -4.15 -26.09
N ASN A 295 27.38 -3.71 -24.95
CA ASN A 295 27.57 -4.37 -23.66
C ASN A 295 26.31 -5.14 -23.19
N GLY A 296 25.16 -4.91 -23.81
CA GLY A 296 23.87 -5.38 -23.34
C GLY A 296 23.19 -4.39 -22.38
N VAL A 297 21.84 -4.32 -22.42
CA VAL A 297 21.03 -3.40 -21.60
C VAL A 297 21.22 -3.68 -20.11
N GLY A 298 21.17 -4.95 -19.70
CA GLY A 298 21.36 -5.34 -18.31
C GLY A 298 22.70 -4.91 -17.72
N ARG A 299 23.79 -5.00 -18.50
CA ARG A 299 25.11 -4.53 -18.05
C ARG A 299 25.12 -3.01 -17.85
N VAL A 300 24.57 -2.26 -18.77
CA VAL A 300 24.49 -0.78 -18.66
C VAL A 300 23.62 -0.38 -17.45
N TYR A 301 22.52 -1.09 -17.24
CA TYR A 301 21.68 -0.89 -16.07
C TYR A 301 22.47 -1.14 -14.77
N LEU A 302 23.11 -2.29 -14.63
CA LEU A 302 23.84 -2.66 -13.42
C LEU A 302 25.01 -1.72 -13.13
N ASP A 303 25.72 -1.27 -14.16
CA ASP A 303 26.82 -0.32 -14.02
C ASP A 303 26.32 1.04 -13.52
N PHE A 304 25.12 1.46 -13.92
CA PHE A 304 24.50 2.67 -13.38
C PHE A 304 24.00 2.45 -11.95
N LEU A 305 23.34 1.34 -11.66
CA LEU A 305 22.92 0.97 -10.30
C LEU A 305 24.10 0.98 -9.31
N LYS A 306 25.28 0.48 -9.73
CA LYS A 306 26.50 0.52 -8.92
C LYS A 306 26.98 1.94 -8.64
N LYS A 307 26.79 2.90 -9.57
CA LYS A 307 27.08 4.32 -9.33
C LYS A 307 26.12 4.93 -8.30
N VAL A 308 24.81 4.61 -8.41
CA VAL A 308 23.80 5.02 -7.44
C VAL A 308 24.09 4.43 -6.05
N HIS A 309 24.47 3.15 -5.99
CA HIS A 309 24.92 2.51 -4.75
C HIS A 309 26.14 3.22 -4.14
N GLY A 310 27.10 3.66 -4.95
CA GLY A 310 28.21 4.50 -4.48
C GLY A 310 27.74 5.76 -3.79
N LEU A 311 26.76 6.47 -4.37
CA LEU A 311 26.16 7.69 -3.77
C LEU A 311 25.48 7.41 -2.43
N THR A 312 24.79 6.28 -2.28
CA THR A 312 24.12 5.92 -1.01
C THR A 312 25.14 5.58 0.07
N ARG A 313 26.20 4.83 -0.28
CA ARG A 313 27.27 4.48 0.64
C ARG A 313 28.07 5.70 1.13
N GLU A 314 28.38 6.65 0.26
CA GLU A 314 29.03 7.92 0.62
C GLU A 314 28.23 8.68 1.70
N ARG A 315 26.91 8.44 1.77
CA ARG A 315 26.00 9.06 2.75
C ARG A 315 25.64 8.12 3.92
N ASN A 316 26.35 6.99 4.05
CA ASN A 316 26.15 5.97 5.09
C ASN A 316 24.76 5.34 5.07
N HIS A 317 24.17 5.15 3.88
CA HIS A 317 22.88 4.51 3.73
C HIS A 317 23.02 3.15 3.03
N LEU A 318 22.19 2.21 3.46
CA LEU A 318 21.99 0.91 2.84
C LEU A 318 20.98 1.07 1.70
N MET A 319 21.38 0.71 0.49
CA MET A 319 20.53 0.85 -0.70
C MET A 319 19.48 -0.26 -0.77
N LEU A 320 18.22 0.14 -0.94
CA LEU A 320 17.13 -0.71 -1.42
C LEU A 320 16.84 -0.31 -2.88
N TYR A 321 16.51 -1.27 -3.75
CA TYR A 321 16.16 -1.02 -5.15
C TYR A 321 15.16 -2.05 -5.67
N TRP A 322 14.31 -1.66 -6.64
CA TRP A 322 13.39 -2.59 -7.27
C TRP A 322 14.14 -3.58 -8.18
N GLY A 323 13.83 -4.85 -8.04
CA GLY A 323 14.62 -5.94 -8.61
C GLY A 323 14.20 -6.42 -10.00
N ASP A 324 13.20 -5.81 -10.64
CA ASP A 324 12.62 -6.24 -11.92
C ASP A 324 13.66 -6.33 -13.06
N ILE A 325 14.41 -5.25 -13.30
CA ILE A 325 15.38 -5.20 -14.40
C ILE A 325 16.51 -6.23 -14.21
N ILE A 326 16.98 -6.41 -12.97
CA ILE A 326 18.04 -7.39 -12.69
C ILE A 326 17.51 -8.83 -12.83
N MET A 327 16.23 -9.07 -12.57
CA MET A 327 15.58 -10.36 -12.78
C MET A 327 15.37 -10.70 -14.26
N ASP A 328 15.27 -9.71 -15.14
CA ASP A 328 15.32 -9.91 -16.59
C ASP A 328 16.74 -10.33 -17.09
N HIS A 329 17.76 -10.18 -16.21
CA HIS A 329 19.16 -10.51 -16.49
C HIS A 329 19.76 -11.39 -15.38
N PRO A 330 19.26 -12.63 -15.18
CA PRO A 330 19.62 -13.47 -14.05
C PRO A 330 21.13 -13.80 -13.95
N GLU A 331 21.85 -13.75 -15.06
CA GLU A 331 23.31 -13.92 -15.10
C GLU A 331 24.07 -12.79 -14.37
N LEU A 332 23.44 -11.65 -14.14
CA LEU A 332 24.04 -10.49 -13.48
C LEU A 332 23.70 -10.38 -11.99
N VAL A 333 22.77 -11.18 -11.48
CA VAL A 333 22.29 -11.08 -10.09
C VAL A 333 23.44 -11.20 -9.08
N SER A 334 24.39 -12.09 -9.33
CA SER A 334 25.57 -12.29 -8.46
C SER A 334 26.56 -11.11 -8.45
N GLU A 335 26.39 -10.13 -9.34
CA GLU A 335 27.23 -8.93 -9.40
C GLU A 335 26.61 -7.71 -8.72
N VAL A 336 25.40 -7.83 -8.20
CA VAL A 336 24.77 -6.82 -7.36
C VAL A 336 25.60 -6.64 -6.08
N PRO A 337 25.80 -5.42 -5.57
CA PRO A 337 26.50 -5.21 -4.30
C PRO A 337 25.90 -6.02 -3.15
N ASP A 338 26.72 -6.69 -2.37
CA ASP A 338 26.32 -7.62 -1.29
C ASP A 338 25.66 -6.94 -0.09
N ASP A 339 25.83 -5.62 0.04
CA ASP A 339 25.18 -4.77 1.04
C ASP A 339 23.92 -4.07 0.51
N ALA A 340 23.52 -4.29 -0.74
CA ALA A 340 22.24 -3.83 -1.26
C ALA A 340 21.10 -4.82 -0.94
N ILE A 341 19.87 -4.31 -0.89
CA ILE A 341 18.65 -5.11 -0.69
C ILE A 341 17.78 -4.99 -1.95
N ALA A 342 17.51 -6.11 -2.59
CA ALA A 342 16.59 -6.17 -3.72
C ALA A 342 15.13 -6.23 -3.25
N LEU A 343 14.26 -5.50 -3.93
CA LEU A 343 12.82 -5.52 -3.70
C LEU A 343 12.18 -6.26 -4.87
N THR A 344 11.84 -7.56 -4.67
CA THR A 344 11.18 -8.35 -5.72
C THR A 344 9.68 -8.15 -5.65
N TRP A 345 9.11 -7.54 -6.69
CA TRP A 345 7.72 -7.11 -6.73
C TRP A 345 6.92 -7.80 -7.84
N GLY A 346 5.63 -7.93 -7.61
CA GLY A 346 4.65 -8.38 -8.58
C GLY A 346 3.26 -8.48 -7.95
N TYR A 347 2.23 -8.23 -8.75
CA TYR A 347 0.91 -7.90 -8.22
C TYR A 347 -0.20 -8.86 -8.68
N GLU A 348 0.12 -9.82 -9.56
CA GLU A 348 -0.82 -10.87 -9.92
C GLU A 348 -0.73 -12.05 -8.96
N ALA A 349 -1.86 -12.75 -8.78
CA ALA A 349 -1.96 -13.90 -7.88
C ALA A 349 -0.95 -15.01 -8.18
N ASP A 350 -0.60 -15.18 -9.46
CA ASP A 350 0.31 -16.19 -10.00
C ASP A 350 1.72 -15.65 -10.31
N HIS A 351 2.07 -14.45 -9.79
CA HIS A 351 3.41 -13.89 -9.98
C HIS A 351 4.49 -14.89 -9.56
N PRO A 352 5.60 -15.04 -10.33
CA PRO A 352 6.60 -16.09 -10.13
C PRO A 352 7.55 -15.82 -8.94
N PHE A 353 7.02 -15.46 -7.76
CA PHE A 353 7.83 -15.23 -6.55
C PHE A 353 8.75 -16.39 -6.23
N ALA A 354 8.32 -17.64 -6.43
CA ALA A 354 9.15 -18.81 -6.16
C ALA A 354 10.48 -18.75 -6.90
N ALA A 355 10.46 -18.53 -8.21
CA ALA A 355 11.66 -18.50 -9.05
C ALA A 355 12.55 -17.27 -8.73
N GLN A 356 11.92 -16.11 -8.48
CA GLN A 356 12.66 -14.88 -8.17
C GLN A 356 13.34 -14.96 -6.79
N CYS A 357 12.63 -15.45 -5.78
CA CYS A 357 13.19 -15.68 -4.45
C CYS A 357 14.35 -16.68 -4.47
N GLU A 358 14.19 -17.79 -5.21
CA GLU A 358 15.27 -18.77 -5.39
C GLU A 358 16.52 -18.15 -6.04
N ALA A 359 16.33 -17.32 -7.07
CA ALA A 359 17.44 -16.65 -7.77
C ALA A 359 18.22 -15.69 -6.83
N PHE A 360 17.55 -14.83 -6.08
CA PHE A 360 18.20 -13.95 -5.11
C PHE A 360 18.89 -14.72 -3.99
N SER A 361 18.21 -15.72 -3.44
CA SER A 361 18.78 -16.59 -2.39
C SER A 361 20.02 -17.33 -2.84
N ALA A 362 19.99 -17.95 -4.05
CA ALA A 362 21.13 -18.65 -4.62
C ALA A 362 22.33 -17.73 -4.90
N ALA A 363 22.07 -16.47 -5.25
CA ALA A 363 23.11 -15.45 -5.44
C ALA A 363 23.62 -14.83 -4.13
N GLY A 364 23.02 -15.14 -2.97
CA GLY A 364 23.37 -14.55 -1.68
C GLY A 364 22.93 -13.08 -1.53
N VAL A 365 22.07 -12.57 -2.39
CA VAL A 365 21.53 -11.20 -2.33
C VAL A 365 20.43 -11.14 -1.29
N LYS A 366 20.50 -10.15 -0.41
CA LYS A 366 19.39 -9.85 0.52
C LYS A 366 18.21 -9.28 -0.24
N TYR A 367 16.99 -9.69 0.12
CA TYR A 367 15.81 -9.20 -0.59
C TYR A 367 14.56 -9.17 0.29
N TYR A 368 13.60 -8.35 -0.13
CA TYR A 368 12.21 -8.37 0.35
C TYR A 368 11.31 -8.91 -0.75
N VAL A 369 10.18 -9.50 -0.36
CA VAL A 369 9.07 -9.76 -1.25
C VAL A 369 8.06 -8.60 -1.16
N CYS A 370 7.60 -8.11 -2.32
CA CYS A 370 6.79 -6.91 -2.41
C CYS A 370 5.47 -7.18 -3.14
N PRO A 371 4.48 -7.79 -2.46
CA PRO A 371 3.12 -7.92 -2.99
C PRO A 371 2.38 -6.59 -2.96
N GLY A 372 1.22 -6.52 -3.62
CA GLY A 372 0.38 -5.33 -3.66
C GLY A 372 -0.99 -5.48 -3.04
N THR A 373 -1.57 -4.37 -2.62
CA THR A 373 -2.97 -4.29 -2.18
C THR A 373 -3.96 -4.52 -3.31
N SER A 374 -3.54 -4.39 -4.57
CA SER A 374 -4.35 -4.43 -5.79
C SER A 374 -5.53 -3.44 -5.77
N ALA A 375 -5.37 -2.31 -5.08
CA ALA A 375 -6.40 -1.27 -4.99
C ALA A 375 -6.36 -0.29 -6.17
N TRP A 376 -5.17 0.01 -6.67
CA TRP A 376 -4.98 0.92 -7.80
C TRP A 376 -5.45 0.31 -9.13
N ASN A 377 -5.78 1.16 -10.10
CA ASN A 377 -6.32 0.77 -11.41
C ASN A 377 -7.53 -0.18 -11.35
N SER A 378 -8.27 -0.19 -10.23
CA SER A 378 -9.37 -1.12 -10.00
C SER A 378 -10.66 -0.46 -9.53
N LEU A 379 -10.60 0.74 -8.99
CA LEU A 379 -11.62 1.51 -8.29
C LEU A 379 -12.01 0.89 -6.94
N GLY A 380 -12.58 -0.31 -6.93
CA GLY A 380 -13.05 -1.02 -5.75
C GLY A 380 -12.08 -2.07 -5.17
N GLY A 381 -10.91 -2.22 -5.77
CA GLY A 381 -9.95 -3.28 -5.44
C GLY A 381 -10.12 -4.54 -6.30
N ARG A 382 -9.14 -5.45 -6.17
CA ARG A 382 -9.14 -6.82 -6.72
C ARG A 382 -8.83 -7.77 -5.56
N TRP A 383 -9.81 -7.96 -4.67
CA TRP A 383 -9.56 -8.60 -3.38
C TRP A 383 -9.01 -10.03 -3.48
N GLU A 384 -9.60 -10.89 -4.30
CA GLU A 384 -9.13 -12.27 -4.45
C GLU A 384 -7.72 -12.34 -5.07
N ASN A 385 -7.40 -11.41 -5.98
CA ASN A 385 -6.05 -11.28 -6.51
C ASN A 385 -5.07 -10.84 -5.42
N ALA A 386 -5.38 -9.79 -4.67
CA ALA A 386 -4.56 -9.29 -3.57
C ALA A 386 -4.27 -10.37 -2.54
N ARG A 387 -5.32 -11.09 -2.09
CA ARG A 387 -5.21 -12.16 -1.11
C ARG A 387 -4.22 -13.24 -1.56
N LYS A 388 -4.40 -13.76 -2.79
CA LYS A 388 -3.54 -14.80 -3.34
C LYS A 388 -2.11 -14.31 -3.62
N ASN A 389 -1.97 -13.08 -4.10
CA ASN A 389 -0.67 -12.46 -4.34
C ASN A 389 0.13 -12.32 -3.04
N ILE A 390 -0.51 -11.82 -1.97
CA ILE A 390 0.10 -11.67 -0.64
C ILE A 390 0.48 -13.04 -0.05
N GLU A 391 -0.38 -14.05 -0.18
CA GLU A 391 -0.08 -15.43 0.24
C GLU A 391 1.14 -15.99 -0.50
N ASN A 392 1.15 -15.88 -1.83
CA ASN A 392 2.24 -16.32 -2.70
C ASN A 392 3.57 -15.66 -2.31
N ALA A 393 3.57 -14.33 -2.12
CA ALA A 393 4.76 -13.58 -1.69
C ALA A 393 5.27 -14.02 -0.31
N ALA A 394 4.38 -14.11 0.68
CA ALA A 394 4.75 -14.51 2.04
C ALA A 394 5.32 -15.94 2.09
N GLU A 395 4.65 -16.90 1.46
CA GLU A 395 5.10 -18.31 1.45
C GLU A 395 6.46 -18.48 0.79
N ASN A 396 6.63 -17.92 -0.41
CA ASN A 396 7.89 -18.06 -1.15
C ASN A 396 9.03 -17.24 -0.55
N GLY A 397 8.71 -16.05 0.00
CA GLY A 397 9.67 -15.24 0.73
C GLY A 397 10.23 -15.99 1.95
N LEU A 398 9.37 -16.55 2.79
CA LEU A 398 9.78 -17.32 3.98
C LEU A 398 10.55 -18.59 3.60
N ALA A 399 10.09 -19.33 2.58
CA ALA A 399 10.73 -20.55 2.14
C ALA A 399 12.16 -20.32 1.62
N ASN A 400 12.45 -19.13 1.08
CA ASN A 400 13.73 -18.80 0.46
C ASN A 400 14.53 -17.75 1.24
N GLY A 401 14.13 -17.38 2.47
CA GLY A 401 14.94 -16.55 3.36
C GLY A 401 14.88 -15.05 3.07
N ALA A 402 13.79 -14.53 2.51
CA ALA A 402 13.54 -13.10 2.43
C ALA A 402 13.62 -12.45 3.82
N ILE A 403 14.31 -11.31 3.92
CA ILE A 403 14.49 -10.61 5.20
C ILE A 403 13.38 -9.59 5.48
N GLY A 404 12.44 -9.40 4.55
CA GLY A 404 11.32 -8.49 4.70
C GLY A 404 10.19 -8.77 3.72
N MET A 405 9.03 -8.23 4.07
CA MET A 405 7.85 -8.17 3.22
C MET A 405 7.32 -6.74 3.21
N LEU A 406 7.23 -6.13 2.03
CA LEU A 406 6.79 -4.76 1.82
C LEU A 406 5.50 -4.77 0.99
N THR A 407 4.34 -4.61 1.63
CA THR A 407 3.07 -4.48 0.93
C THR A 407 2.96 -3.11 0.29
N THR A 408 2.79 -3.06 -1.03
CA THR A 408 2.74 -1.80 -1.78
C THR A 408 1.32 -1.33 -2.03
N GLU A 409 1.11 -0.03 -1.92
CA GLU A 409 -0.11 0.67 -2.33
C GLU A 409 0.25 1.75 -3.35
N TRP A 410 -0.03 1.47 -4.62
CA TRP A 410 0.23 2.37 -5.73
C TRP A 410 -0.96 3.29 -6.03
N GLY A 411 -0.69 4.43 -6.63
CA GLY A 411 -1.70 5.38 -7.09
C GLY A 411 -1.99 5.27 -8.58
N ASP A 412 -0.95 5.05 -9.35
CA ASP A 412 -0.96 5.01 -10.82
C ASP A 412 -1.90 6.08 -11.43
N ASN A 413 -2.45 5.86 -12.53
CA ASN A 413 -3.33 6.68 -13.38
C ASN A 413 -4.34 7.60 -12.66
N GLY A 414 -3.89 8.51 -11.79
CA GLY A 414 -4.72 9.53 -11.14
C GLY A 414 -5.20 9.17 -9.72
N HIS A 415 -4.83 8.01 -9.19
CA HIS A 415 -5.10 7.59 -7.82
C HIS A 415 -6.58 7.70 -7.44
N PHE A 416 -7.44 7.07 -8.24
CA PHE A 416 -8.91 7.18 -8.07
C PHE A 416 -9.46 6.42 -6.89
N GLN A 417 -8.80 5.33 -6.48
CA GLN A 417 -9.25 4.54 -5.34
C GLN A 417 -9.25 5.38 -4.06
N GLN A 418 -10.29 5.22 -3.27
CA GLN A 418 -10.37 5.85 -1.94
C GLN A 418 -9.57 5.03 -0.92
N TYR A 419 -9.04 5.66 0.12
CA TYR A 419 -8.19 5.00 1.12
C TYR A 419 -8.76 3.70 1.70
N PRO A 420 -10.08 3.56 1.98
CA PRO A 420 -10.62 2.29 2.46
C PRO A 420 -10.41 1.11 1.51
N VAL A 421 -10.26 1.35 0.20
CA VAL A 421 -10.12 0.27 -0.80
C VAL A 421 -8.82 -0.52 -0.62
N ALA A 422 -7.76 0.11 -0.12
CA ALA A 422 -6.48 -0.55 0.16
C ALA A 422 -6.48 -1.36 1.47
N LEU A 423 -7.40 -1.06 2.41
CA LEU A 423 -7.37 -1.63 3.76
C LEU A 423 -7.41 -3.16 3.82
N PRO A 424 -8.19 -3.88 2.99
CA PRO A 424 -8.16 -5.35 2.97
C PRO A 424 -6.75 -5.90 2.71
N GLY A 425 -6.06 -5.39 1.68
CA GLY A 425 -4.70 -5.79 1.34
C GLY A 425 -3.69 -5.42 2.43
N ILE A 426 -3.80 -4.23 3.01
CA ILE A 426 -2.95 -3.75 4.10
C ILE A 426 -3.10 -4.64 5.34
N VAL A 427 -4.33 -4.92 5.78
CA VAL A 427 -4.60 -5.78 6.95
C VAL A 427 -4.05 -7.18 6.73
N TYR A 428 -4.29 -7.74 5.56
CA TYR A 428 -3.87 -9.10 5.26
C TYR A 428 -2.35 -9.21 5.09
N GLY A 429 -1.73 -8.24 4.40
CA GLY A 429 -0.28 -8.16 4.26
C GLY A 429 0.44 -8.00 5.60
N ALA A 430 -0.06 -7.12 6.47
CA ALA A 430 0.46 -6.96 7.82
C ALA A 430 0.34 -8.25 8.65
N ALA A 431 -0.81 -8.93 8.56
CA ALA A 431 -1.05 -10.18 9.27
C ALA A 431 -0.11 -11.30 8.81
N LEU A 432 0.08 -11.48 7.50
CA LEU A 432 0.96 -12.51 6.95
C LEU A 432 2.44 -12.18 7.16
N SER A 433 2.82 -10.91 7.19
CA SER A 433 4.20 -10.52 7.50
C SER A 433 4.59 -10.80 8.95
N TRP A 434 3.62 -10.84 9.85
CA TRP A 434 3.84 -11.17 11.27
C TRP A 434 3.78 -12.68 11.53
N SER A 435 2.70 -13.36 11.12
CA SER A 435 2.46 -14.78 11.41
C SER A 435 1.70 -15.43 10.24
N ALA A 436 2.42 -15.80 9.19
CA ALA A 436 1.83 -16.25 7.93
C ALA A 436 0.93 -17.48 8.09
N ALA A 437 1.39 -18.46 8.86
CA ALA A 437 0.65 -19.72 9.06
C ALA A 437 -0.65 -19.50 9.84
N GLU A 438 -0.58 -18.77 10.95
CA GLU A 438 -1.69 -18.52 11.86
C GLU A 438 -2.70 -17.53 11.26
N SER A 439 -2.21 -16.53 10.50
CA SER A 439 -3.04 -15.49 9.90
C SER A 439 -3.67 -15.86 8.56
N ARG A 440 -3.32 -16.99 7.97
CA ARG A 440 -3.84 -17.40 6.65
C ARG A 440 -5.36 -17.49 6.59
N ALA A 441 -5.99 -17.93 7.68
CA ALA A 441 -7.45 -18.05 7.79
C ALA A 441 -8.12 -16.81 8.42
N LEU A 442 -7.41 -15.68 8.52
CA LEU A 442 -7.92 -14.46 9.12
C LEU A 442 -9.16 -13.95 8.37
N SER A 443 -10.23 -13.67 9.10
CA SER A 443 -11.40 -13.00 8.55
C SER A 443 -11.13 -11.48 8.46
N VAL A 444 -10.69 -11.02 7.30
CA VAL A 444 -10.42 -9.59 7.06
C VAL A 444 -11.66 -8.73 7.30
N SER A 445 -12.87 -9.22 6.93
CA SER A 445 -14.13 -8.52 7.21
C SER A 445 -14.31 -8.27 8.71
N GLN A 446 -14.07 -9.27 9.56
CA GLN A 446 -14.20 -9.10 11.01
C GLN A 446 -13.16 -8.12 11.58
N VAL A 447 -11.92 -8.16 11.09
CA VAL A 447 -10.87 -7.22 11.51
C VAL A 447 -11.25 -5.78 11.14
N LEU A 448 -11.65 -5.56 9.90
CA LEU A 448 -12.09 -4.25 9.43
C LEU A 448 -13.27 -3.73 10.27
N SER A 449 -14.27 -4.59 10.50
CA SER A 449 -15.46 -4.22 11.27
C SER A 449 -15.15 -3.89 12.72
N LEU A 450 -14.36 -4.72 13.42
CA LEU A 450 -14.11 -4.58 14.85
C LEU A 450 -13.04 -3.54 15.18
N HIS A 451 -11.95 -3.52 14.39
CA HIS A 451 -10.76 -2.76 14.78
C HIS A 451 -10.59 -1.46 14.01
N LEU A 452 -11.02 -1.41 12.75
CA LEU A 452 -10.82 -0.22 11.92
C LEU A 452 -12.06 0.67 11.88
N PHE A 453 -13.18 0.12 11.44
CA PHE A 453 -14.42 0.92 11.32
C PHE A 453 -15.21 0.97 12.62
N GLN A 454 -14.99 0.01 13.53
CA GLN A 454 -15.81 -0.18 14.72
C GLN A 454 -17.30 -0.18 14.36
N ASP A 455 -17.65 -0.93 13.31
CA ASP A 455 -19.00 -1.04 12.79
C ASP A 455 -19.67 -2.30 13.35
N PRO A 456 -20.61 -2.18 14.32
CA PRO A 456 -21.26 -3.33 14.92
C PRO A 456 -22.14 -4.11 13.93
N THR A 457 -22.50 -3.49 12.80
CA THR A 457 -23.29 -4.17 11.75
C THR A 457 -22.44 -5.03 10.82
N GLY A 458 -21.13 -4.77 10.73
CA GLY A 458 -20.20 -5.39 9.78
C GLY A 458 -20.41 -4.97 8.32
N HIS A 459 -21.42 -4.15 8.05
CA HIS A 459 -21.87 -3.83 6.70
C HIS A 459 -20.82 -3.07 5.87
N LEU A 460 -20.02 -2.19 6.51
CA LEU A 460 -19.03 -1.41 5.78
C LEU A 460 -17.89 -2.29 5.26
N ALA A 461 -17.42 -3.21 6.08
CA ALA A 461 -16.39 -4.17 5.69
C ALA A 461 -16.88 -5.14 4.60
N ASP A 462 -18.10 -5.66 4.75
CA ASP A 462 -18.70 -6.54 3.76
C ASP A 462 -18.94 -5.81 2.42
N ALA A 463 -19.36 -4.54 2.45
CA ALA A 463 -19.49 -3.70 1.26
C ALA A 463 -18.15 -3.54 0.54
N LEU A 464 -17.09 -3.25 1.28
CA LEU A 464 -15.75 -3.04 0.74
C LEU A 464 -15.21 -4.30 0.05
N LEU A 465 -15.32 -5.46 0.69
CA LEU A 465 -14.89 -6.73 0.10
C LEU A 465 -15.76 -7.14 -1.10
N ALA A 466 -17.06 -6.85 -1.06
CA ALA A 466 -17.97 -7.10 -2.18
C ALA A 466 -17.62 -6.22 -3.40
N LEU A 467 -17.22 -4.95 -3.21
CA LEU A 467 -16.73 -4.11 -4.30
C LEU A 467 -15.42 -4.66 -4.87
N GLY A 468 -14.51 -5.12 -4.00
CA GLY A 468 -13.23 -5.73 -4.41
C GLY A 468 -13.36 -7.03 -5.20
N SER A 469 -14.51 -7.68 -5.15
CA SER A 469 -14.81 -8.91 -5.90
C SER A 469 -15.86 -8.72 -7.01
N ALA A 470 -16.42 -7.51 -7.16
CA ALA A 470 -17.55 -7.30 -8.09
C ALA A 470 -17.19 -7.59 -9.54
N THR A 471 -15.96 -7.28 -9.96
CA THR A 471 -15.49 -7.47 -11.35
C THR A 471 -15.05 -8.91 -11.63
N ASP A 472 -14.88 -9.77 -10.62
CA ASP A 472 -14.51 -11.18 -10.79
C ASP A 472 -15.59 -11.95 -11.57
N SER A 473 -16.86 -11.53 -11.45
CA SER A 473 -18.00 -12.09 -12.17
C SER A 473 -17.94 -11.94 -13.69
N LEU A 474 -17.07 -11.05 -14.19
CA LEU A 474 -16.87 -10.84 -15.62
C LEU A 474 -16.01 -11.94 -16.27
N GLY A 475 -15.31 -12.75 -15.48
CA GLY A 475 -14.51 -13.89 -15.95
C GLY A 475 -13.23 -13.54 -16.73
N VAL A 476 -13.00 -12.26 -17.01
CA VAL A 476 -11.80 -11.77 -17.71
C VAL A 476 -10.95 -10.96 -16.72
N GLN A 477 -9.69 -11.36 -16.59
CA GLN A 477 -8.71 -10.63 -15.78
C GLN A 477 -7.83 -9.76 -16.68
N LEU A 478 -7.71 -8.50 -16.33
CA LEU A 478 -6.76 -7.57 -16.91
C LEU A 478 -5.54 -7.46 -16.00
N HIS A 479 -4.37 -7.48 -16.60
CA HIS A 479 -3.13 -7.33 -15.84
C HIS A 479 -3.13 -6.01 -15.09
N ASN A 480 -2.93 -6.09 -13.78
CA ASN A 480 -2.82 -4.96 -12.85
C ASN A 480 -3.98 -3.93 -12.92
N SER A 481 -5.17 -4.33 -13.36
CA SER A 481 -6.30 -3.41 -13.53
C SER A 481 -7.65 -4.14 -13.57
N THR A 482 -8.74 -3.36 -13.63
CA THR A 482 -10.09 -3.84 -13.91
C THR A 482 -10.69 -3.10 -15.09
N ILE A 483 -11.63 -3.74 -15.80
CA ILE A 483 -12.34 -3.09 -16.90
C ILE A 483 -13.08 -1.83 -16.45
N ALA A 484 -13.59 -1.79 -15.21
CA ALA A 484 -14.25 -0.63 -14.64
C ALA A 484 -13.30 0.57 -14.54
N ALA A 485 -12.06 0.36 -14.09
CA ALA A 485 -11.06 1.43 -14.02
C ALA A 485 -10.66 1.91 -15.43
N ILE A 486 -10.39 0.97 -16.35
CA ILE A 486 -9.99 1.28 -17.71
C ILE A 486 -11.03 2.15 -18.43
N MET A 487 -12.32 1.85 -18.27
CA MET A 487 -13.41 2.63 -18.88
C MET A 487 -13.41 4.11 -18.45
N LEU A 488 -12.83 4.43 -17.30
CA LEU A 488 -12.78 5.82 -16.80
C LEU A 488 -11.43 6.50 -17.04
N ILE A 489 -10.34 5.74 -17.07
CA ILE A 489 -8.98 6.29 -17.14
C ILE A 489 -8.59 6.55 -18.60
N ASP A 490 -8.63 5.54 -19.44
CA ASP A 490 -8.27 5.62 -20.84
C ASP A 490 -9.00 4.52 -21.65
N PRO A 491 -10.30 4.72 -21.91
CA PRO A 491 -11.12 3.71 -22.55
C PRO A 491 -10.71 3.37 -23.99
N ASP A 492 -9.96 4.26 -24.63
CA ASP A 492 -9.56 4.11 -26.04
C ASP A 492 -8.09 3.67 -26.20
N TYR A 493 -7.39 3.38 -25.09
CA TYR A 493 -6.02 2.88 -25.13
C TYR A 493 -5.93 1.56 -25.94
N PRO A 494 -5.06 1.46 -26.95
CA PRO A 494 -5.08 0.36 -27.92
C PRO A 494 -5.00 -1.04 -27.31
N TYR A 495 -4.18 -1.24 -26.30
CA TYR A 495 -4.04 -2.53 -25.59
C TYR A 495 -5.37 -2.97 -24.97
N TYR A 496 -6.01 -2.10 -24.20
CA TYR A 496 -7.28 -2.43 -23.55
C TYR A 496 -8.42 -2.56 -24.56
N ARG A 497 -8.44 -1.69 -25.59
CA ARG A 497 -9.42 -1.76 -26.67
C ARG A 497 -9.38 -3.11 -27.38
N SER A 498 -8.20 -3.69 -27.60
CA SER A 498 -8.06 -5.03 -28.19
C SER A 498 -8.69 -6.14 -27.36
N ARG A 499 -8.79 -5.93 -26.03
CA ARG A 499 -9.37 -6.88 -25.05
C ARG A 499 -10.89 -6.74 -24.92
N TYR A 500 -11.51 -5.67 -25.43
CA TYR A 500 -12.96 -5.46 -25.26
C TYR A 500 -13.82 -6.55 -25.90
N ALA A 501 -13.33 -7.23 -26.92
CA ALA A 501 -14.03 -8.37 -27.53
C ALA A 501 -14.17 -9.59 -26.59
N GLU A 502 -13.44 -9.63 -25.49
CA GLU A 502 -13.51 -10.70 -24.49
C GLU A 502 -14.68 -10.51 -23.51
N PHE A 503 -15.33 -9.33 -23.52
CA PHE A 503 -16.44 -8.99 -22.64
C PHE A 503 -17.75 -8.92 -23.43
N ALA A 504 -18.81 -9.46 -22.86
CA ALA A 504 -20.15 -9.26 -23.37
C ALA A 504 -20.90 -8.20 -22.53
N ALA A 505 -21.71 -7.35 -23.18
CA ALA A 505 -22.49 -6.33 -22.47
C ALA A 505 -23.40 -6.94 -21.37
N ALA A 506 -23.92 -8.15 -21.60
CA ALA A 506 -24.77 -8.84 -20.62
C ALA A 506 -24.04 -9.21 -19.30
N ASP A 507 -22.72 -9.37 -19.34
CA ASP A 507 -21.93 -9.78 -18.17
C ASP A 507 -21.92 -8.68 -17.09
N PHE A 508 -22.04 -7.43 -17.50
CA PHE A 508 -22.07 -6.28 -16.58
C PHE A 508 -23.34 -6.22 -15.72
N ALA A 509 -24.43 -6.90 -16.09
CA ALA A 509 -25.66 -6.93 -15.29
C ALA A 509 -25.46 -7.57 -13.91
N ALA A 510 -24.70 -8.67 -13.83
CA ALA A 510 -24.34 -9.33 -12.57
C ALA A 510 -23.39 -8.44 -11.75
N CYS A 511 -22.36 -7.90 -12.39
CA CYS A 511 -21.41 -6.97 -11.76
C CYS A 511 -22.14 -5.77 -11.14
N ARG A 512 -23.04 -5.09 -11.89
CA ARG A 512 -23.85 -3.98 -11.37
C ARG A 512 -24.73 -4.39 -10.19
N THR A 513 -25.30 -5.60 -10.21
CA THR A 513 -26.11 -6.09 -9.09
C THR A 513 -25.27 -6.21 -7.83
N SER A 514 -24.08 -6.80 -7.93
CA SER A 514 -23.13 -6.91 -6.82
C SER A 514 -22.73 -5.52 -6.28
N ILE A 515 -22.41 -4.57 -7.15
CA ILE A 515 -22.05 -3.21 -6.76
C ILE A 515 -23.23 -2.49 -6.07
N ARG A 516 -24.47 -2.63 -6.59
CA ARG A 516 -25.66 -2.03 -5.94
C ARG A 516 -25.90 -2.61 -4.56
N ASN A 517 -25.73 -3.92 -4.38
CA ASN A 517 -25.88 -4.56 -3.08
C ASN A 517 -24.79 -4.05 -2.10
N ALA A 518 -23.54 -3.93 -2.55
CA ALA A 518 -22.46 -3.35 -1.76
C ALA A 518 -22.76 -1.90 -1.37
N LEU A 519 -23.28 -1.08 -2.29
CA LEU A 519 -23.72 0.29 -1.98
C LEU A 519 -24.80 0.31 -0.90
N GLN A 520 -25.77 -0.60 -0.96
CA GLN A 520 -26.83 -0.68 0.05
C GLN A 520 -26.29 -1.13 1.42
N LEU A 521 -25.30 -2.02 1.45
CA LEU A 521 -24.60 -2.37 2.70
C LEU A 521 -23.87 -1.15 3.27
N ALA A 522 -23.04 -0.47 2.47
CA ALA A 522 -22.32 0.73 2.90
C ALA A 522 -23.25 1.80 3.52
N LEU A 523 -24.39 2.06 2.88
CA LEU A 523 -25.37 3.04 3.36
C LEU A 523 -26.11 2.62 4.64
N ARG A 524 -26.06 1.33 5.03
CA ARG A 524 -26.64 0.81 6.29
C ARG A 524 -25.61 0.62 7.39
N ALA A 525 -24.34 0.83 7.09
CA ALA A 525 -23.27 0.71 8.06
C ALA A 525 -23.42 1.75 9.18
N GLN A 526 -22.97 1.39 10.38
CA GLN A 526 -23.04 2.23 11.57
C GLN A 526 -21.67 2.32 12.26
N PRO A 527 -20.61 2.74 11.54
CA PRO A 527 -19.30 2.84 12.14
C PRO A 527 -19.25 3.92 13.20
N VAL A 528 -18.57 3.62 14.32
CA VAL A 528 -18.36 4.57 15.42
C VAL A 528 -16.90 5.06 15.51
N ALA A 529 -16.00 4.59 14.66
CA ALA A 529 -14.66 5.15 14.52
C ALA A 529 -14.74 6.63 14.08
N ASP A 530 -13.74 7.43 14.47
CA ASP A 530 -13.71 8.89 14.25
C ASP A 530 -13.94 9.30 12.79
N ASP A 531 -13.38 8.53 11.84
CA ASP A 531 -13.55 8.77 10.39
C ASP A 531 -14.51 7.77 9.73
N GLY A 532 -15.29 7.05 10.52
CA GLY A 532 -16.18 6.01 10.05
C GLY A 532 -17.23 6.51 9.04
N GLN A 533 -17.84 7.68 9.28
CA GLN A 533 -18.80 8.27 8.34
C GLN A 533 -18.14 8.73 7.04
N LEU A 534 -16.90 9.19 7.10
CA LEU A 534 -16.13 9.50 5.91
C LEU A 534 -15.84 8.21 5.12
N ALA A 535 -15.46 7.13 5.78
CA ALA A 535 -15.27 5.83 5.13
C ALA A 535 -16.55 5.31 4.45
N VAL A 536 -17.74 5.50 5.07
CA VAL A 536 -19.02 5.20 4.41
C VAL A 536 -19.19 6.01 3.13
N SER A 537 -18.90 7.32 3.17
CA SER A 537 -19.00 8.19 1.99
C SER A 537 -18.04 7.77 0.88
N GLU A 538 -16.79 7.44 1.24
CA GLU A 538 -15.75 6.97 0.32
C GLU A 538 -16.11 5.63 -0.35
N VAL A 539 -16.64 4.66 0.40
CA VAL A 539 -17.08 3.36 -0.13
C VAL A 539 -18.33 3.51 -1.00
N ALA A 540 -19.28 4.34 -0.58
CA ALA A 540 -20.48 4.63 -1.38
C ALA A 540 -20.14 5.39 -2.68
N PHE A 541 -19.20 6.34 -2.64
CA PHE A 541 -18.67 7.00 -3.82
C PHE A 541 -18.01 5.99 -4.78
N THR A 542 -17.15 5.11 -4.26
CA THR A 542 -16.50 4.05 -5.03
C THR A 542 -17.54 3.20 -5.77
N ALA A 543 -18.60 2.79 -5.09
CA ALA A 543 -19.69 2.03 -5.71
C ALA A 543 -20.40 2.82 -6.84
N ARG A 544 -20.66 4.12 -6.65
CA ARG A 544 -21.27 4.97 -7.71
C ARG A 544 -20.36 5.12 -8.92
N LEU A 545 -19.06 5.32 -8.70
CA LEU A 545 -18.08 5.42 -9.77
C LEU A 545 -17.98 4.11 -10.57
N MET A 546 -17.96 2.96 -9.88
CA MET A 546 -17.99 1.64 -10.52
C MET A 546 -19.29 1.39 -11.29
N LEU A 547 -20.45 1.82 -10.80
CA LEU A 547 -21.73 1.71 -11.52
C LEU A 547 -21.70 2.52 -12.82
N HIS A 548 -21.16 3.74 -12.78
CA HIS A 548 -20.99 4.56 -13.98
C HIS A 548 -20.05 3.88 -14.99
N ALA A 549 -18.93 3.32 -14.52
CA ALA A 549 -18.02 2.56 -15.38
C ALA A 549 -18.70 1.37 -16.06
N CYS A 550 -19.54 0.62 -15.33
CA CYS A 550 -20.33 -0.47 -15.91
C CYS A 550 -21.35 0.03 -16.95
N ASN A 551 -22.02 1.15 -16.69
CA ASN A 551 -22.96 1.73 -17.65
C ASN A 551 -22.26 2.15 -18.96
N LEU A 552 -21.06 2.75 -18.84
CA LEU A 552 -20.25 3.09 -20.00
C LEU A 552 -19.80 1.84 -20.75
N ALA A 553 -19.32 0.82 -20.05
CA ALA A 553 -18.88 -0.44 -20.66
C ALA A 553 -20.01 -1.12 -21.43
N GLU A 554 -21.20 -1.25 -20.85
CA GLU A 554 -22.36 -1.81 -21.54
C GLU A 554 -22.73 -1.02 -22.79
N ALA A 555 -22.75 0.32 -22.71
CA ALA A 555 -23.07 1.18 -23.83
C ALA A 555 -22.08 0.99 -25.01
N ARG A 556 -20.79 0.89 -24.66
CA ARG A 556 -19.72 0.72 -25.67
C ARG A 556 -19.71 -0.67 -26.32
N LEU A 557 -20.10 -1.70 -25.57
CA LEU A 557 -20.07 -3.09 -26.03
C LEU A 557 -21.39 -3.53 -26.73
N ALA A 558 -22.46 -2.77 -26.52
CA ALA A 558 -23.77 -3.08 -27.12
C ALA A 558 -23.73 -3.01 -28.65
N GLY A 559 -23.79 -4.19 -29.33
CA GLY A 559 -23.73 -4.31 -30.77
C GLY A 559 -22.33 -4.24 -31.38
N GLY A 560 -21.29 -4.41 -30.58
CA GLY A 560 -19.86 -4.40 -30.93
C GLY A 560 -19.10 -3.25 -30.30
N PRO A 561 -17.78 -3.38 -30.14
CA PRO A 561 -16.96 -2.35 -29.52
C PRO A 561 -17.03 -1.01 -30.26
N ARG A 562 -17.35 0.07 -29.51
CA ARG A 562 -17.45 1.45 -30.03
C ARG A 562 -16.56 2.39 -29.22
N GLU A 563 -16.13 3.47 -29.85
CA GLU A 563 -15.54 4.59 -29.15
C GLU A 563 -16.63 5.38 -28.39
N THR A 564 -16.22 6.05 -27.31
CA THR A 564 -17.14 6.82 -26.45
C THR A 564 -17.90 7.89 -27.26
N GLY A 565 -17.20 8.57 -28.18
CA GLY A 565 -17.79 9.59 -29.06
C GLY A 565 -18.78 9.04 -30.10
N GLU A 566 -18.72 7.75 -30.42
CA GLU A 566 -19.61 7.09 -31.37
C GLU A 566 -20.95 6.64 -30.74
N LEU A 567 -21.10 6.75 -29.44
CA LEU A 567 -22.33 6.38 -28.73
C LEU A 567 -23.48 7.31 -29.15
N PRO A 568 -24.75 6.81 -29.17
CA PRO A 568 -25.92 7.64 -29.44
C PRO A 568 -25.99 8.87 -28.54
N ALA A 569 -26.37 10.03 -29.06
CA ALA A 569 -26.42 11.28 -28.30
C ALA A 569 -27.23 11.18 -27.00
N ALA A 570 -28.37 10.48 -27.01
CA ALA A 570 -29.17 10.25 -25.79
C ALA A 570 -28.41 9.45 -24.71
N THR A 571 -27.63 8.44 -25.12
CA THR A 571 -26.79 7.65 -24.22
C THR A 571 -25.67 8.50 -23.65
N ARG A 572 -24.99 9.30 -24.46
CA ARG A 572 -23.94 10.22 -24.00
C ARG A 572 -24.49 11.26 -23.04
N GLN A 573 -25.67 11.83 -23.33
CA GLN A 573 -26.32 12.79 -22.43
C GLN A 573 -26.67 12.16 -21.07
N GLN A 574 -27.14 10.90 -21.04
CA GLN A 574 -27.37 10.16 -19.80
C GLN A 574 -26.06 9.98 -19.02
N LEU A 575 -25.01 9.48 -19.67
CA LEU A 575 -23.69 9.26 -19.05
C LEU A 575 -23.10 10.58 -18.52
N ALA A 576 -23.26 11.70 -19.26
CA ALA A 576 -22.82 13.01 -18.79
C ALA A 576 -23.58 13.46 -17.52
N GLY A 577 -24.88 13.20 -17.47
CA GLY A 577 -25.72 13.47 -16.30
C GLY A 577 -25.31 12.66 -15.06
N GLU A 578 -24.83 11.43 -15.26
CA GLU A 578 -24.34 10.57 -14.20
C GLU A 578 -22.93 11.00 -13.72
N LEU A 579 -22.01 11.28 -14.63
CA LEU A 579 -20.59 11.56 -14.31
C LEU A 579 -20.40 12.95 -13.66
N SER A 580 -21.18 13.94 -14.08
CA SER A 580 -21.02 15.32 -13.60
C SER A 580 -21.08 15.45 -12.07
N PRO A 581 -22.10 14.93 -11.35
CA PRO A 581 -22.14 14.96 -9.89
C PRO A 581 -21.06 14.08 -9.23
N ILE A 582 -20.64 12.99 -9.87
CA ILE A 582 -19.57 12.11 -9.37
C ILE A 582 -18.22 12.88 -9.34
N ILE A 583 -17.90 13.67 -10.36
CA ILE A 583 -16.69 14.50 -10.38
C ILE A 583 -16.71 15.49 -9.22
N GLU A 584 -17.82 16.12 -8.95
CA GLU A 584 -17.93 17.10 -7.86
C GLU A 584 -17.77 16.43 -6.49
N GLU A 585 -18.39 15.28 -6.28
CA GLU A 585 -18.23 14.47 -5.07
C GLU A 585 -16.78 13.99 -4.91
N TYR A 586 -16.11 13.59 -5.99
CA TYR A 586 -14.70 13.20 -5.97
C TYR A 586 -13.80 14.32 -5.45
N ARG A 587 -13.98 15.54 -5.92
CA ARG A 587 -13.21 16.71 -5.45
C ARG A 587 -13.42 17.00 -3.97
N GLN A 588 -14.65 16.85 -3.49
CA GLN A 588 -14.97 17.03 -2.07
C GLN A 588 -14.28 15.97 -1.21
N LEU A 589 -14.38 14.69 -1.58
CA LEU A 589 -13.74 13.58 -0.85
C LEU A 589 -12.22 13.69 -0.88
N TRP A 590 -11.64 14.08 -2.02
CA TRP A 590 -10.21 14.30 -2.11
C TRP A 590 -9.72 15.30 -1.06
N SER A 591 -10.39 16.43 -0.93
CA SER A 591 -10.00 17.53 -0.04
C SER A 591 -10.11 17.19 1.44
N THR A 592 -10.78 16.11 1.82
CA THR A 592 -10.89 15.68 3.23
C THR A 592 -9.66 14.92 3.72
N ARG A 593 -8.97 14.19 2.83
CA ARG A 593 -7.83 13.35 3.21
C ARG A 593 -6.52 13.75 2.54
N SER A 594 -6.60 14.51 1.45
CA SER A 594 -5.44 14.79 0.59
C SER A 594 -5.23 16.28 0.41
N ARG A 595 -3.99 16.65 0.09
CA ARG A 595 -3.61 18.03 -0.24
C ARG A 595 -4.18 18.41 -1.60
N ALA A 596 -4.24 19.71 -1.90
CA ALA A 596 -4.83 20.21 -3.13
C ALA A 596 -4.03 19.88 -4.40
N GLY A 597 -2.71 19.69 -4.26
CA GLY A 597 -1.86 19.32 -5.39
C GLY A 597 -2.29 17.99 -6.01
N GLY A 598 -2.17 17.87 -7.34
CA GLY A 598 -2.55 16.68 -8.10
C GLY A 598 -4.05 16.50 -8.35
N LEU A 599 -4.93 17.19 -7.59
CA LEU A 599 -6.39 17.06 -7.80
C LEU A 599 -6.82 17.43 -9.23
N ALA A 600 -6.24 18.48 -9.78
CA ALA A 600 -6.55 18.91 -11.15
C ALA A 600 -6.11 17.86 -12.19
N ASP A 601 -4.95 17.24 -12.00
CA ASP A 601 -4.44 16.18 -12.89
C ASP A 601 -5.32 14.94 -12.80
N SER A 602 -5.67 14.53 -11.59
CA SER A 602 -6.52 13.38 -11.32
C SER A 602 -7.96 13.61 -11.83
N SER A 603 -8.68 14.65 -11.35
CA SER A 603 -10.06 14.92 -11.78
C SER A 603 -10.16 15.26 -13.25
N GLY A 604 -9.11 15.85 -13.84
CA GLY A 604 -9.00 16.17 -15.25
C GLY A 604 -9.16 14.96 -16.19
N ARG A 605 -8.85 13.74 -15.72
CA ARG A 605 -9.09 12.50 -16.47
C ARG A 605 -10.60 12.26 -16.64
N LEU A 606 -11.37 12.39 -15.54
CA LEU A 606 -12.84 12.26 -15.58
C LEU A 606 -13.50 13.42 -16.35
N GLU A 607 -12.92 14.61 -16.29
CA GLU A 607 -13.41 15.77 -17.03
C GLU A 607 -13.23 15.61 -18.54
N ARG A 608 -12.11 15.03 -18.98
CA ARG A 608 -11.90 14.69 -20.39
C ARG A 608 -12.94 13.67 -20.88
N LEU A 609 -13.20 12.64 -20.09
CA LEU A 609 -14.26 11.68 -20.39
C LEU A 609 -15.63 12.36 -20.46
N LEU A 610 -15.95 13.26 -19.51
CA LEU A 610 -17.19 14.05 -19.53
C LEU A 610 -17.29 14.95 -20.76
N ALA A 611 -16.20 15.54 -21.21
CA ALA A 611 -16.17 16.32 -22.45
C ALA A 611 -16.53 15.46 -23.68
N THR A 612 -15.95 14.25 -23.78
CA THR A 612 -16.29 13.31 -24.87
C THR A 612 -17.78 12.90 -24.88
N TYR A 613 -18.47 12.94 -23.74
CA TYR A 613 -19.92 12.70 -23.70
C TYR A 613 -20.73 13.89 -24.24
N ARG A 614 -20.18 15.11 -24.17
CA ARG A 614 -20.88 16.35 -24.58
C ARG A 614 -20.65 16.73 -26.03
N ASP A 615 -19.53 16.28 -26.60
CA ASP A 615 -19.21 16.46 -28.03
C ASP A 615 -20.10 15.56 -28.95
#